data_a5b53f7edf3d1fe55caa67441e314081
#
_entry.id   a5b53f7edf3d1fe55caa67441e314081
#
_cell.length_a   1.000
_cell.length_b   1.000
_cell.length_c   1.000
_cell.angle_alpha   90.00
_cell.angle_beta   90.00
_cell.angle_gamma   90.00
#
_symmetry.space_group_name_H-M   'P 1'
#
loop_
_entity.id
_entity.type
_entity.pdbx_description
1 polymer ?
#
loop_
_entity_poly.entity_id
_entity_poly.type
_entity_poly.pdbx_seq_one_letter_code
_entity_poly.pdbx_strand_id
1 'polypeptide(L)'
;MKTVGDLFPDFSMQGVDENNEIIPVDVLTNDWTVVYFYPKDFTFICPTEISAMDRLLEEADVIGISGDNEHCKLAWKTVSGEIRNIKHILAADCGLYLANELGIVDNENGVPYRATFIVDPDNVIQHVSVNGLNTGRNAD
;
A
#
# COMPACT_ATOMS: atom_id res chain seq x y z
N MET A 1 -4.27 8.45 15.28
CA MET A 1 -3.43 7.83 14.25
C MET A 1 -2.36 6.97 14.91
N LYS A 2 -2.12 5.79 14.37
CA LYS A 2 -1.03 4.93 14.83
C LYS A 2 0.31 5.53 14.42
N THR A 3 1.31 5.42 15.28
CA THR A 3 2.61 6.04 15.05
C THR A 3 3.75 5.12 15.53
N VAL A 4 4.98 5.62 15.47
CA VAL A 4 6.17 4.88 15.88
C VAL A 4 6.01 4.34 17.31
N GLY A 5 6.33 3.05 17.47
CA GLY A 5 6.19 2.35 18.75
C GLY A 5 4.86 1.60 18.90
N ASP A 6 3.85 1.92 18.10
CA ASP A 6 2.57 1.21 18.13
C ASP A 6 2.66 -0.10 17.35
N LEU A 7 1.82 -1.07 17.71
CA LEU A 7 1.69 -2.29 16.93
C LEU A 7 0.87 -2.01 15.68
N PHE A 8 1.35 -2.48 14.53
CA PHE A 8 0.59 -2.41 13.30
C PHE A 8 -0.55 -3.43 13.36
N PRO A 9 -1.78 -3.06 12.98
CA PRO A 9 -2.91 -3.99 13.02
C PRO A 9 -2.71 -5.21 12.12
N ASP A 10 -3.15 -6.38 12.59
CA ASP A 10 -3.12 -7.60 11.80
C ASP A 10 -4.34 -7.63 10.90
N PHE A 11 -4.13 -7.52 9.60
CA PHE A 11 -5.20 -7.47 8.62
C PHE A 11 -4.92 -8.38 7.44
N SER A 12 -5.98 -9.01 6.93
CA SER A 12 -5.95 -9.79 5.70
C SER A 12 -6.90 -9.18 4.69
N MET A 13 -6.52 -9.18 3.43
CA MET A 13 -7.34 -8.64 2.34
C MET A 13 -6.96 -9.32 1.03
N GLN A 14 -7.76 -9.10 -0.03
CA GLN A 14 -7.42 -9.61 -1.35
C GLN A 14 -6.40 -8.70 -2.02
N GLY A 15 -5.52 -9.26 -2.80
CA GLY A 15 -4.51 -8.49 -3.52
C GLY A 15 -4.10 -9.16 -4.82
N VAL A 16 -3.26 -8.46 -5.59
CA VAL A 16 -2.72 -8.95 -6.86
C VAL A 16 -1.22 -9.12 -6.70
N ASP A 17 -0.72 -10.31 -6.98
CA ASP A 17 0.70 -10.64 -6.84
C ASP A 17 1.51 -10.33 -8.12
N GLU A 18 2.79 -10.67 -8.10
CA GLU A 18 3.70 -10.42 -9.23
C GLU A 18 3.32 -11.20 -10.49
N ASN A 19 2.56 -12.29 -10.34
CA ASN A 19 2.09 -13.11 -11.45
C ASN A 19 0.72 -12.65 -11.98
N ASN A 20 0.22 -11.51 -11.50
CA ASN A 20 -1.08 -10.97 -11.84
C ASN A 20 -2.23 -11.88 -11.45
N GLU A 21 -2.09 -12.57 -10.34
CA GLU A 21 -3.12 -13.42 -9.76
C GLU A 21 -3.71 -12.76 -8.53
N ILE A 22 -5.03 -12.92 -8.36
CA ILE A 22 -5.73 -12.44 -7.17
C ILE A 22 -5.57 -13.50 -6.07
N ILE A 23 -4.98 -13.07 -4.95
CA ILE A 23 -4.67 -13.95 -3.82
C ILE A 23 -5.10 -13.30 -2.50
N PRO A 24 -5.37 -14.08 -1.45
CA PRO A 24 -5.48 -13.51 -0.11
C PRO A 24 -4.09 -13.07 0.38
N VAL A 25 -4.05 -11.92 1.04
CA VAL A 25 -2.80 -11.29 1.49
C VAL A 25 -2.90 -10.98 2.98
N ASP A 26 -1.90 -11.44 3.74
CA ASP A 26 -1.68 -10.99 5.10
C ASP A 26 -0.72 -9.80 5.06
N VAL A 27 -1.13 -8.67 5.61
CA VAL A 27 -0.32 -7.45 5.57
C VAL A 27 0.95 -7.60 6.39
N LEU A 28 0.86 -8.31 7.54
CA LEU A 28 2.01 -8.57 8.39
C LEU A 28 2.69 -9.88 7.97
N THR A 29 3.99 -9.82 7.70
CA THR A 29 4.75 -10.95 7.17
C THR A 29 5.74 -11.55 8.18
N ASN A 30 5.83 -10.98 9.39
CA ASN A 30 6.83 -11.32 10.40
C ASN A 30 8.26 -11.05 9.94
N ASP A 31 8.42 -10.14 9.01
CA ASP A 31 9.69 -9.65 8.51
C ASP A 31 9.57 -8.14 8.33
N TRP A 32 10.67 -7.45 8.00
CA TRP A 32 10.59 -6.03 7.69
C TRP A 32 9.64 -5.82 6.52
N THR A 33 8.64 -4.97 6.72
CA THR A 33 7.60 -4.72 5.72
C THR A 33 7.40 -3.22 5.53
N VAL A 34 7.39 -2.80 4.27
CA VAL A 34 6.99 -1.44 3.89
C VAL A 34 5.53 -1.52 3.43
N VAL A 35 4.64 -0.88 4.18
CA VAL A 35 3.22 -0.81 3.84
C VAL A 35 2.91 0.63 3.43
N TYR A 36 2.55 0.85 2.18
CA TYR A 36 2.21 2.18 1.73
C TYR A 36 0.79 2.23 1.20
N PHE A 37 0.15 3.37 1.42
CA PHE A 37 -1.21 3.64 0.97
C PHE A 37 -1.18 4.70 -0.11
N TYR A 38 -2.06 4.58 -1.09
CA TYR A 38 -2.25 5.56 -2.14
C TYR A 38 -3.75 5.76 -2.38
N PRO A 39 -4.16 6.94 -2.90
CA PRO A 39 -5.60 7.27 -2.95
C PRO A 39 -6.40 6.41 -3.90
N LYS A 40 -5.93 6.23 -5.13
CA LYS A 40 -6.71 5.56 -6.19
C LYS A 40 -5.81 4.90 -7.22
N ASP A 41 -6.28 3.77 -7.77
CA ASP A 41 -5.75 3.20 -8.99
C ASP A 41 -6.06 4.12 -10.19
N PHE A 42 -5.35 3.94 -11.29
CA PHE A 42 -5.58 4.67 -12.54
C PHE A 42 -5.39 6.19 -12.43
N THR A 43 -4.40 6.67 -11.67
CA THR A 43 -4.08 8.09 -11.57
C THR A 43 -2.67 8.38 -12.06
N PHE A 44 -2.36 9.67 -12.35
CA PHE A 44 -1.07 10.04 -12.93
C PHE A 44 0.10 9.94 -11.95
N ILE A 45 -0.12 10.29 -10.69
CA ILE A 45 0.97 10.33 -9.69
C ILE A 45 1.25 8.93 -9.16
N CYS A 46 0.20 8.15 -8.89
CA CYS A 46 0.33 6.86 -8.24
C CYS A 46 1.18 5.84 -9.02
N PRO A 47 1.09 5.72 -10.35
CA PRO A 47 1.92 4.72 -11.06
C PRO A 47 3.42 4.94 -10.88
N THR A 48 3.87 6.20 -10.90
CA THR A 48 5.27 6.54 -10.71
C THR A 48 5.75 6.16 -9.30
N GLU A 49 4.95 6.48 -8.28
CA GLU A 49 5.24 6.12 -6.90
C GLU A 49 5.31 4.60 -6.71
N ILE A 50 4.36 3.88 -7.30
CA ILE A 50 4.28 2.42 -7.18
C ILE A 50 5.52 1.77 -7.80
N SER A 51 5.93 2.23 -8.99
CA SER A 51 7.13 1.71 -9.63
C SER A 51 8.38 1.99 -8.81
N ALA A 52 8.46 3.16 -8.18
CA ALA A 52 9.59 3.51 -7.32
C ALA A 52 9.63 2.64 -6.06
N MET A 53 8.48 2.32 -5.48
CA MET A 53 8.41 1.48 -4.28
C MET A 53 8.88 0.04 -4.54
N ASP A 54 8.76 -0.44 -5.78
CA ASP A 54 9.20 -1.80 -6.12
C ASP A 54 10.69 -2.03 -5.86
N ARG A 55 11.50 -0.97 -5.90
CA ARG A 55 12.94 -1.06 -5.60
C ARG A 55 13.23 -1.46 -4.16
N LEU A 56 12.29 -1.21 -3.25
CA LEU A 56 12.46 -1.54 -1.84
C LEU A 56 12.34 -3.04 -1.55
N LEU A 57 11.87 -3.84 -2.51
CA LEU A 57 11.79 -5.29 -2.34
C LEU A 57 13.14 -5.95 -2.09
N GLU A 58 14.23 -5.33 -2.47
CA GLU A 58 15.57 -5.84 -2.21
C GLU A 58 15.91 -5.85 -0.72
N GLU A 59 15.24 -5.01 0.08
CA GLU A 59 15.54 -4.81 1.49
C GLU A 59 14.42 -5.26 2.42
N ALA A 60 13.16 -5.29 1.95
CA ALA A 60 11.99 -5.59 2.77
C ALA A 60 10.86 -6.09 1.89
N ASP A 61 9.84 -6.68 2.52
CA ASP A 61 8.57 -6.93 1.84
C ASP A 61 7.87 -5.59 1.59
N VAL A 62 7.19 -5.46 0.47
CA VAL A 62 6.49 -4.23 0.09
C VAL A 62 5.05 -4.56 -0.27
N ILE A 63 4.10 -3.82 0.31
CA ILE A 63 2.68 -3.95 0.00
C ILE A 63 2.10 -2.57 -0.26
N GLY A 64 1.48 -2.38 -1.42
CA GLY A 64 0.77 -1.15 -1.76
C GLY A 64 -0.73 -1.34 -1.57
N ILE A 65 -1.41 -0.38 -0.95
CA ILE A 65 -2.82 -0.51 -0.57
C ILE A 65 -3.61 0.71 -0.99
N SER A 66 -4.75 0.49 -1.64
CA SER A 66 -5.78 1.52 -1.85
C SER A 66 -7.15 0.93 -1.57
N GLY A 67 -8.18 1.79 -1.57
CA GLY A 67 -9.56 1.36 -1.35
C GLY A 67 -10.23 0.72 -2.58
N ASP A 68 -9.58 0.76 -3.74
CA ASP A 68 -10.10 0.11 -4.94
C ASP A 68 -10.00 -1.41 -4.81
N ASN A 69 -10.93 -2.13 -5.46
CA ASN A 69 -10.96 -3.58 -5.30
C ASN A 69 -9.85 -4.28 -6.09
N GLU A 70 -9.67 -5.57 -5.84
CA GLU A 70 -8.63 -6.40 -6.44
C GLU A 70 -8.77 -6.53 -7.95
N HIS A 71 -9.99 -6.51 -8.47
CA HIS A 71 -10.24 -6.59 -9.90
C HIS A 71 -9.82 -5.31 -10.62
N CYS A 72 -10.02 -4.15 -9.98
CA CYS A 72 -9.55 -2.88 -10.48
C CYS A 72 -8.01 -2.86 -10.57
N LYS A 73 -7.33 -3.38 -9.56
CA LYS A 73 -5.87 -3.47 -9.53
C LYS A 73 -5.34 -4.39 -10.62
N LEU A 74 -5.99 -5.51 -10.83
CA LEU A 74 -5.59 -6.45 -11.89
C LEU A 74 -5.75 -5.80 -13.26
N ALA A 75 -6.87 -5.12 -13.51
CA ALA A 75 -7.09 -4.40 -14.76
C ALA A 75 -6.04 -3.31 -14.97
N TRP A 76 -5.70 -2.57 -13.92
CA TRP A 76 -4.68 -1.51 -13.98
C TRP A 76 -3.31 -2.07 -14.35
N LYS A 77 -2.89 -3.17 -13.72
CA LYS A 77 -1.63 -3.84 -14.04
C LYS A 77 -1.61 -4.35 -15.47
N THR A 78 -2.76 -4.77 -15.99
CA THR A 78 -2.88 -5.29 -17.35
C THR A 78 -2.69 -4.19 -18.40
N VAL A 79 -3.22 -2.99 -18.17
CA VAL A 79 -3.24 -1.92 -19.17
C VAL A 79 -2.16 -0.85 -18.99
N SER A 80 -1.59 -0.69 -17.81
CA SER A 80 -0.57 0.33 -17.53
C SER A 80 0.83 -0.22 -17.74
N GLY A 81 1.59 0.39 -18.65
CA GLY A 81 2.98 0.01 -18.87
C GLY A 81 3.90 0.28 -17.69
N GLU A 82 3.54 1.23 -16.83
CA GLU A 82 4.38 1.61 -15.68
C GLU A 82 4.29 0.60 -14.54
N ILE A 83 3.14 -0.03 -14.32
CA ILE A 83 2.95 -0.95 -13.20
C ILE A 83 2.82 -2.41 -13.60
N ARG A 84 2.82 -2.71 -14.90
CA ARG A 84 2.65 -4.08 -15.40
C ARG A 84 3.64 -5.05 -14.81
N ASN A 85 4.87 -4.62 -14.62
CA ASN A 85 6.00 -5.46 -14.23
C ASN A 85 6.41 -5.31 -12.77
N ILE A 86 5.62 -4.63 -11.94
CA ILE A 86 5.96 -4.53 -10.52
C ILE A 86 5.88 -5.90 -9.87
N LYS A 87 6.75 -6.13 -8.89
CA LYS A 87 6.88 -7.40 -8.21
C LYS A 87 6.25 -7.43 -6.84
N HIS A 88 6.03 -6.25 -6.23
CA HIS A 88 5.35 -6.23 -4.94
C HIS A 88 3.83 -6.36 -5.10
N ILE A 89 3.16 -6.69 -4.00
CA ILE A 89 1.72 -6.93 -3.98
C ILE A 89 0.96 -5.61 -3.92
N LEU A 90 -0.13 -5.50 -4.69
CA LEU A 90 -1.12 -4.44 -4.55
C LEU A 90 -2.36 -5.03 -3.90
N ALA A 91 -2.69 -4.56 -2.71
CA ALA A 91 -3.79 -5.08 -1.91
C ALA A 91 -4.97 -4.13 -1.85
N ALA A 92 -6.16 -4.68 -1.65
CA ALA A 92 -7.43 -3.96 -1.71
C ALA A 92 -8.04 -3.83 -0.31
N ASP A 93 -7.97 -2.62 0.27
CA ASP A 93 -8.62 -2.30 1.54
C ASP A 93 -10.03 -1.79 1.25
N CYS A 94 -10.89 -2.66 0.74
CA CYS A 94 -12.27 -2.32 0.39
C CYS A 94 -13.03 -1.92 1.65
N GLY A 95 -13.66 -0.74 1.62
CA GLY A 95 -14.30 -0.16 2.79
C GLY A 95 -13.35 0.60 3.71
N LEU A 96 -12.05 0.62 3.40
CA LEU A 96 -11.03 1.37 4.13
C LEU A 96 -10.90 0.98 5.61
N TYR A 97 -11.13 -0.27 5.95
CA TYR A 97 -11.08 -0.73 7.35
C TYR A 97 -9.70 -0.56 7.97
N LEU A 98 -8.65 -0.99 7.26
CA LEU A 98 -7.28 -0.83 7.76
C LEU A 98 -6.89 0.63 7.80
N ALA A 99 -7.19 1.41 6.75
CA ALA A 99 -6.87 2.83 6.71
C ALA A 99 -7.56 3.60 7.81
N ASN A 100 -8.82 3.27 8.14
CA ASN A 100 -9.54 3.87 9.26
C ASN A 100 -8.89 3.54 10.60
N GLU A 101 -8.49 2.30 10.80
CA GLU A 101 -7.83 1.89 12.04
C GLU A 101 -6.50 2.59 12.24
N LEU A 102 -5.77 2.83 11.14
CA LEU A 102 -4.52 3.58 11.17
C LEU A 102 -4.72 5.10 11.29
N GLY A 103 -5.94 5.59 11.03
CA GLY A 103 -6.26 7.01 11.13
C GLY A 103 -5.76 7.83 9.95
N ILE A 104 -5.71 7.25 8.75
CA ILE A 104 -5.16 7.91 7.56
C ILE A 104 -6.17 8.09 6.44
N VAL A 105 -7.45 8.19 6.76
CA VAL A 105 -8.52 8.37 5.75
C VAL A 105 -8.86 9.85 5.58
N ASP A 106 -8.90 10.29 4.33
CA ASP A 106 -9.50 11.58 3.97
C ASP A 106 -11.00 11.37 3.81
N ASN A 107 -11.77 11.83 4.80
CA ASN A 107 -13.21 11.61 4.84
C ASN A 107 -13.98 12.40 3.77
N GLU A 108 -13.43 13.50 3.26
CA GLU A 108 -14.08 14.27 2.21
C GLU A 108 -14.05 13.53 0.88
N ASN A 109 -12.95 12.87 0.58
CA ASN A 109 -12.75 12.19 -0.70
C ASN A 109 -12.97 10.69 -0.62
N GLY A 110 -13.11 10.12 0.59
CA GLY A 110 -13.32 8.69 0.79
C GLY A 110 -12.14 7.84 0.34
N VAL A 111 -10.92 8.33 0.53
CA VAL A 111 -9.70 7.65 0.10
C VAL A 111 -8.63 7.77 1.19
N PRO A 112 -7.63 6.85 1.21
CA PRO A 112 -6.49 7.02 2.13
C PRO A 112 -5.61 8.19 1.73
N TYR A 113 -4.97 8.81 2.71
CA TYR A 113 -3.85 9.70 2.42
C TYR A 113 -2.67 8.90 1.86
N ARG A 114 -1.68 9.60 1.30
CA ARG A 114 -0.43 8.98 0.86
C ARG A 114 0.44 8.72 2.07
N ALA A 115 0.30 7.53 2.64
CA ALA A 115 0.97 7.15 3.87
C ALA A 115 1.95 6.01 3.62
N THR A 116 3.06 6.00 4.37
CA THR A 116 4.04 4.93 4.33
C THR A 116 4.38 4.53 5.76
N PHE A 117 4.29 3.23 6.03
CA PHE A 117 4.65 2.65 7.32
C PHE A 117 5.78 1.65 7.10
N ILE A 118 6.80 1.70 7.95
CA ILE A 118 7.83 0.66 7.98
C ILE A 118 7.63 -0.10 9.28
N VAL A 119 7.41 -1.41 9.17
CA VAL A 119 7.04 -2.30 10.27
C VAL A 119 8.14 -3.34 10.44
N ASP A 120 8.61 -3.53 11.68
CA ASP A 120 9.67 -4.50 11.96
C ASP A 120 9.12 -5.94 12.08
N PRO A 121 10.00 -6.95 12.23
CA PRO A 121 9.54 -8.35 12.36
C PRO A 121 8.66 -8.63 13.56
N ASP A 122 8.67 -7.78 14.58
CA ASP A 122 7.81 -7.89 15.76
C ASP A 122 6.49 -7.13 15.58
N ASN A 123 6.22 -6.62 14.36
CA ASN A 123 5.01 -5.90 14.00
C ASN A 123 4.88 -4.53 14.66
N VAL A 124 6.00 -3.95 15.09
CA VAL A 124 6.05 -2.61 15.66
C VAL A 124 6.38 -1.61 14.55
N ILE A 125 5.64 -0.51 14.53
CA ILE A 125 5.86 0.57 13.56
C ILE A 125 7.15 1.31 13.90
N GLN A 126 8.10 1.34 12.97
CA GLN A 126 9.38 2.01 13.13
C GLN A 126 9.46 3.34 12.39
N HIS A 127 8.60 3.55 11.40
CA HIS A 127 8.56 4.79 10.62
C HIS A 127 7.15 5.03 10.11
N VAL A 128 6.71 6.30 10.14
CA VAL A 128 5.43 6.74 9.57
C VAL A 128 5.66 8.03 8.79
N SER A 129 5.14 8.08 7.58
CA SER A 129 5.11 9.30 6.78
C SER A 129 3.70 9.44 6.18
N VAL A 130 3.06 10.60 6.34
CA VAL A 130 1.74 10.88 5.79
C VAL A 130 1.78 12.19 5.03
N ASN A 131 1.42 12.15 3.76
CA ASN A 131 1.37 13.33 2.89
C ASN A 131 -0.05 13.58 2.41
N GLY A 132 -0.35 14.84 2.09
CA GLY A 132 -1.64 15.22 1.49
C GLY A 132 -1.81 14.60 0.11
N LEU A 133 -3.06 14.60 -0.37
CA LEU A 133 -3.42 13.91 -1.63
C LEU A 133 -2.71 14.50 -2.85
N ASN A 134 -2.40 15.81 -2.84
CA ASN A 134 -1.75 16.50 -3.94
C ASN A 134 -0.22 16.54 -3.84
N THR A 135 0.33 15.92 -2.80
CA THR A 135 1.77 15.89 -2.56
C THR A 135 2.30 14.49 -2.89
N GLY A 136 3.23 14.41 -3.82
CA GLY A 136 3.84 13.14 -4.17
C GLY A 136 4.69 12.59 -3.02
N ARG A 137 4.97 11.30 -3.07
CA ARG A 137 5.79 10.59 -2.08
C ARG A 137 7.21 10.47 -2.60
N ASN A 138 8.19 10.66 -1.70
CA ASN A 138 9.58 10.33 -2.00
C ASN A 138 9.86 8.90 -1.55
N ALA A 139 10.10 8.00 -2.48
CA ALA A 139 10.36 6.58 -2.21
C ALA A 139 11.82 6.30 -1.84
N ASP A 140 12.70 7.24 -2.06
CA ASP A 140 14.11 7.11 -1.71
C ASP A 140 14.33 7.49 -0.25
#